data_3cd5b9caff3f9bffae07518c1c516073
#
_entry.id   3cd5b9caff3f9bffae07518c1c516073
#
_cell.length_a   1.000
_cell.length_b   1.000
_cell.length_c   1.000
_cell.angle_alpha   90.00
_cell.angle_beta   90.00
_cell.angle_gamma   90.00
#
_symmetry.space_group_name_H-M   'P 1'
#
loop_
_entity.id
_entity.type
_entity.pdbx_description
1 polymer ?
#
loop_
_entity_poly.entity_id
_entity_poly.type
_entity_poly.pdbx_seq_one_letter_code
_entity_poly.pdbx_strand_id
1 'polypeptide(L)'
;MRKSRVITGIAAGLVVLVAGGALAVGDYIYTAGTTVECAVNADDVNHTPAEFYTAGIDNGPFPGEGWNKWVDYDLSDWWLTDVAYEEVMIPVADGVELAAWWIAPHFDETKKTVIVTHGIGTSKQDFNTLLPTSMLVKGGYNVLLVDQRDAGASTCTDGRHSAGQEESSDFAEVAKWLNTEKGIPATSLGMFGVSGGAIAASLVPAKSDLVSAFAMEGTIFDFNAAAAQELEYQGFPAFLWQFAQAAALVLHGVNLTETSVKDSIVMAGARPMLILHGDADQRLKYQSSVDFYDYAKSVGSNITFETFEGADHTEGMLSETDRYASALVGFFDSSLK
;
A
#
# COMPACT_ATOMS: atom_id res chain seq x y z
N MET A 1 15.92 -56.39 -11.35
CA MET A 1 16.59 -55.23 -10.64
C MET A 1 17.07 -54.12 -11.57
N ARG A 2 17.65 -54.37 -12.75
CA ARG A 2 18.18 -53.31 -13.65
C ARG A 2 17.06 -52.44 -14.30
N LYS A 3 15.93 -53.03 -14.73
CA LYS A 3 14.79 -52.31 -15.33
C LYS A 3 14.09 -51.35 -14.31
N SER A 4 13.96 -51.76 -13.06
CA SER A 4 13.38 -50.92 -11.99
C SER A 4 14.20 -49.66 -11.73
N ARG A 5 15.54 -49.77 -11.70
CA ARG A 5 16.42 -48.59 -11.49
C ARG A 5 16.40 -47.61 -12.66
N VAL A 6 16.24 -48.10 -13.89
CA VAL A 6 16.14 -47.26 -15.09
C VAL A 6 14.79 -46.48 -15.07
N ILE A 7 13.67 -47.16 -14.76
CA ILE A 7 12.36 -46.50 -14.66
C ILE A 7 12.36 -45.46 -13.54
N THR A 8 12.92 -45.77 -12.38
CA THR A 8 13.06 -44.80 -11.28
C THR A 8 13.91 -43.61 -11.67
N GLY A 9 15.00 -43.82 -12.41
CA GLY A 9 15.85 -42.72 -12.89
C GLY A 9 15.15 -41.80 -13.91
N ILE A 10 14.38 -42.40 -14.84
CA ILE A 10 13.59 -41.61 -15.82
C ILE A 10 12.49 -40.84 -15.11
N ALA A 11 11.77 -41.44 -14.18
CA ALA A 11 10.72 -40.78 -13.41
C ALA A 11 11.28 -39.62 -12.57
N ALA A 12 12.41 -39.81 -11.91
CA ALA A 12 13.10 -38.76 -11.15
C ALA A 12 13.57 -37.59 -12.06
N GLY A 13 14.13 -37.91 -13.24
CA GLY A 13 14.53 -36.91 -14.23
C GLY A 13 13.36 -36.08 -14.75
N LEU A 14 12.19 -36.73 -15.00
CA LEU A 14 10.97 -36.04 -15.44
C LEU A 14 10.42 -35.12 -14.35
N VAL A 15 10.42 -35.57 -13.10
CA VAL A 15 10.00 -34.74 -11.95
C VAL A 15 10.89 -33.51 -11.80
N VAL A 16 12.20 -33.64 -11.94
CA VAL A 16 13.15 -32.52 -11.88
C VAL A 16 12.93 -31.54 -13.02
N LEU A 17 12.66 -32.01 -14.25
CA LEU A 17 12.38 -31.15 -15.41
C LEU A 17 11.06 -30.40 -15.25
N VAL A 18 10.01 -31.06 -14.76
CA VAL A 18 8.70 -30.41 -14.53
C VAL A 18 8.79 -29.39 -13.40
N ALA A 19 9.46 -29.72 -12.30
CA ALA A 19 9.66 -28.81 -11.17
C ALA A 19 10.53 -27.60 -11.57
N GLY A 20 11.60 -27.81 -12.33
CA GLY A 20 12.44 -26.75 -12.85
C GLY A 20 11.70 -25.82 -13.81
N GLY A 21 10.85 -26.37 -14.68
CA GLY A 21 9.98 -25.61 -15.58
C GLY A 21 8.94 -24.79 -14.81
N ALA A 22 8.33 -25.37 -13.79
CA ALA A 22 7.36 -24.68 -12.93
C ALA A 22 8.00 -23.52 -12.17
N LEU A 23 9.22 -23.72 -11.62
CA LEU A 23 9.96 -22.65 -10.96
C LEU A 23 10.37 -21.52 -11.93
N ALA A 24 10.78 -21.84 -13.16
CA ALA A 24 11.13 -20.83 -14.15
C ALA A 24 9.92 -19.98 -14.56
N VAL A 25 8.75 -20.59 -14.75
CA VAL A 25 7.50 -19.87 -15.02
C VAL A 25 7.11 -19.04 -13.79
N GLY A 26 7.22 -19.61 -12.59
CA GLY A 26 6.95 -18.91 -11.35
C GLY A 26 7.85 -17.71 -11.13
N ASP A 27 9.15 -17.84 -11.43
CA ASP A 27 10.12 -16.76 -11.33
C ASP A 27 9.81 -15.60 -12.30
N TYR A 28 9.43 -15.94 -13.53
CA TYR A 28 8.98 -14.94 -14.50
C TYR A 28 7.75 -14.16 -13.99
N ILE A 29 6.73 -14.88 -13.50
CA ILE A 29 5.50 -14.24 -12.96
C ILE A 29 5.81 -13.42 -11.72
N TYR A 30 6.61 -13.96 -10.79
CA TYR A 30 7.03 -13.24 -9.59
C TYR A 30 7.77 -11.95 -9.96
N THR A 31 8.77 -12.04 -10.83
CA THR A 31 9.54 -10.88 -11.26
C THR A 31 8.64 -9.84 -11.95
N ALA A 32 7.81 -10.27 -12.91
CA ALA A 32 6.91 -9.35 -13.61
C ALA A 32 5.89 -8.68 -12.68
N GLY A 33 5.40 -9.40 -11.67
CA GLY A 33 4.37 -8.90 -10.74
C GLY A 33 4.90 -8.06 -9.59
N THR A 34 6.20 -8.15 -9.28
CA THR A 34 6.77 -7.43 -8.12
C THR A 34 7.74 -6.31 -8.50
N THR A 35 8.24 -6.27 -9.74
CA THR A 35 9.18 -5.25 -10.17
C THR A 35 8.55 -3.86 -10.17
N VAL A 36 9.19 -2.91 -9.51
CA VAL A 36 8.80 -1.49 -9.45
C VAL A 36 9.90 -0.56 -9.99
N GLU A 37 11.07 -1.11 -10.33
CA GLU A 37 12.21 -0.40 -10.95
C GLU A 37 12.63 0.87 -10.20
N CYS A 38 12.52 0.89 -8.87
CA CYS A 38 12.74 2.08 -8.04
C CYS A 38 11.89 3.27 -8.52
N ALA A 39 10.63 3.01 -8.74
CA ALA A 39 9.72 3.80 -9.53
C ALA A 39 9.51 5.21 -9.00
N VAL A 40 9.66 6.16 -9.89
CA VAL A 40 8.96 7.45 -9.87
C VAL A 40 8.08 7.47 -11.11
N ASN A 41 6.79 7.69 -10.96
CA ASN A 41 5.93 7.92 -12.12
C ASN A 41 6.43 9.16 -12.87
N ALA A 42 6.70 9.04 -14.16
CA ALA A 42 7.29 10.12 -14.94
C ALA A 42 6.39 11.39 -14.99
N ASP A 43 5.08 11.22 -14.84
CA ASP A 43 4.12 12.33 -14.85
C ASP A 43 4.10 13.09 -13.51
N ASP A 44 4.55 12.46 -12.41
CA ASP A 44 4.48 13.02 -11.06
C ASP A 44 5.82 13.63 -10.58
N VAL A 45 6.90 13.56 -11.38
CA VAL A 45 8.25 13.98 -10.96
C VAL A 45 8.36 15.43 -10.47
N ASN A 46 7.41 16.28 -10.79
CA ASN A 46 7.38 17.66 -10.37
C ASN A 46 6.28 17.96 -9.35
N HIS A 47 5.48 16.98 -8.97
CA HIS A 47 4.44 17.17 -7.97
C HIS A 47 5.06 17.39 -6.59
N THR A 48 4.50 18.34 -5.87
CA THR A 48 4.86 18.68 -4.50
C THR A 48 3.57 18.92 -3.69
N PRO A 49 3.64 19.02 -2.36
CA PRO A 49 2.47 19.42 -1.59
C PRO A 49 1.89 20.78 -2.00
N ALA A 50 2.73 21.67 -2.55
CA ALA A 50 2.30 23.00 -3.00
C ALA A 50 1.63 23.03 -4.38
N GLU A 51 1.86 21.99 -5.21
CA GLU A 51 1.30 21.94 -6.56
C GLU A 51 1.31 20.47 -7.07
N PHE A 52 0.15 19.95 -7.40
CA PHE A 52 -0.03 18.62 -7.96
C PHE A 52 -1.31 18.57 -8.80
N TYR A 53 -1.36 17.61 -9.73
CA TYR A 53 -2.42 17.47 -10.72
C TYR A 53 -2.88 16.01 -10.79
N THR A 54 -4.07 15.77 -11.33
CA THR A 54 -4.50 14.44 -11.75
C THR A 54 -3.64 13.94 -12.92
N ALA A 55 -3.54 12.62 -13.07
CA ALA A 55 -2.80 12.02 -14.19
C ALA A 55 -3.26 12.57 -15.54
N GLY A 56 -2.32 12.75 -16.45
CA GLY A 56 -2.57 13.19 -17.81
C GLY A 56 -3.39 12.18 -18.63
N ILE A 57 -3.78 12.59 -19.82
CA ILE A 57 -4.56 11.76 -20.76
C ILE A 57 -3.83 10.44 -20.99
N ASP A 58 -4.52 9.32 -20.82
CA ASP A 58 -4.11 7.97 -21.23
C ASP A 58 -2.98 7.32 -20.43
N ASN A 59 -2.56 7.91 -19.31
CA ASN A 59 -1.46 7.38 -18.50
C ASN A 59 -1.92 6.75 -17.17
N GLY A 60 -3.19 6.52 -16.99
CA GLY A 60 -3.65 5.72 -15.86
C GLY A 60 -2.95 4.35 -15.88
N PRO A 61 -2.49 3.82 -14.74
CA PRO A 61 -1.86 2.50 -14.69
C PRO A 61 -2.79 1.37 -15.14
N PHE A 62 -4.04 1.71 -15.48
CA PHE A 62 -5.09 0.76 -15.83
C PHE A 62 -5.67 1.08 -17.21
N PRO A 63 -5.76 0.07 -18.09
CA PRO A 63 -6.48 0.23 -19.34
C PRO A 63 -7.97 0.44 -19.04
N GLY A 64 -8.44 1.67 -19.08
CA GLY A 64 -9.85 1.99 -18.89
C GLY A 64 -10.13 3.47 -19.15
N GLU A 65 -11.29 3.75 -19.75
CA GLU A 65 -11.76 5.11 -20.02
C GLU A 65 -12.08 5.90 -18.73
N GLY A 66 -12.08 5.21 -17.55
CA GLY A 66 -12.51 5.77 -16.28
C GLY A 66 -11.71 7.01 -15.85
N TRP A 67 -10.40 6.99 -16.03
CA TRP A 67 -9.51 8.08 -15.61
C TRP A 67 -9.51 9.28 -16.53
N ASN A 68 -9.88 9.14 -17.81
CA ASN A 68 -9.95 10.25 -18.77
C ASN A 68 -10.93 11.36 -18.34
N LYS A 69 -11.93 11.05 -17.52
CA LYS A 69 -12.88 12.05 -17.00
C LYS A 69 -12.27 12.99 -15.96
N TRP A 70 -11.11 12.65 -15.40
CA TRP A 70 -10.41 13.44 -14.39
C TRP A 70 -9.27 14.28 -14.97
N VAL A 71 -8.99 14.15 -16.25
CA VAL A 71 -8.03 15.02 -16.95
C VAL A 71 -8.47 16.47 -16.76
N ASP A 72 -7.55 17.34 -16.38
CA ASP A 72 -7.80 18.74 -16.06
C ASP A 72 -8.76 18.99 -14.87
N TYR A 73 -8.99 17.96 -14.01
CA TYR A 73 -9.71 18.17 -12.77
C TYR A 73 -8.93 19.13 -11.85
N ASP A 74 -9.57 20.21 -11.44
CA ASP A 74 -8.93 21.26 -10.66
C ASP A 74 -8.73 20.84 -9.20
N LEU A 75 -7.49 20.59 -8.81
CA LEU A 75 -7.08 20.26 -7.45
C LEU A 75 -6.46 21.47 -6.71
N SER A 76 -6.47 22.66 -7.30
CA SER A 76 -5.78 23.83 -6.73
C SER A 76 -6.28 24.24 -5.35
N ASP A 77 -7.54 23.99 -5.04
CA ASP A 77 -8.10 24.21 -3.71
C ASP A 77 -7.45 23.34 -2.63
N TRP A 78 -6.79 22.24 -3.04
CA TRP A 78 -6.11 21.30 -2.14
C TRP A 78 -4.60 21.55 -2.04
N TRP A 79 -4.02 22.41 -2.85
CA TRP A 79 -2.60 22.72 -2.77
C TRP A 79 -2.23 23.37 -1.43
N LEU A 80 -1.06 23.00 -0.92
CA LEU A 80 -0.50 23.51 0.34
C LEU A 80 0.56 24.58 0.05
N THR A 81 0.21 25.61 -0.72
CA THR A 81 1.13 26.61 -1.26
C THR A 81 1.90 27.40 -0.18
N ASP A 82 1.28 27.62 0.99
CA ASP A 82 1.87 28.38 2.10
C ASP A 82 2.37 27.48 3.25
N VAL A 83 2.42 26.16 3.03
CA VAL A 83 2.85 25.20 4.03
C VAL A 83 4.26 24.70 3.71
N ALA A 84 5.20 24.97 4.61
CA ALA A 84 6.56 24.44 4.50
C ALA A 84 6.60 22.96 4.85
N TYR A 85 7.48 22.22 4.19
CA TYR A 85 7.82 20.85 4.52
C TYR A 85 9.35 20.65 4.52
N GLU A 86 9.79 19.64 5.25
CA GLU A 86 11.19 19.23 5.37
C GLU A 86 11.37 17.88 4.68
N GLU A 87 12.39 17.78 3.83
CA GLU A 87 12.82 16.49 3.30
C GLU A 87 13.65 15.77 4.35
N VAL A 88 13.25 14.55 4.70
CA VAL A 88 13.93 13.73 5.71
C VAL A 88 14.24 12.34 5.15
N MET A 89 15.39 11.80 5.57
CA MET A 89 15.75 10.40 5.33
C MET A 89 15.61 9.64 6.65
N ILE A 90 14.83 8.59 6.64
CA ILE A 90 14.50 7.81 7.84
C ILE A 90 15.19 6.46 7.75
N PRO A 91 16.19 6.20 8.61
CA PRO A 91 16.82 4.90 8.64
C PRO A 91 15.83 3.83 9.16
N VAL A 92 15.69 2.77 8.41
CA VAL A 92 14.94 1.57 8.78
C VAL A 92 15.90 0.38 8.89
N ALA A 93 15.42 -0.86 8.78
CA ALA A 93 16.29 -2.03 8.91
C ALA A 93 17.23 -2.21 7.69
N ASP A 94 18.31 -2.95 7.88
CA ASP A 94 19.22 -3.46 6.83
C ASP A 94 19.90 -2.39 5.95
N GLY A 95 20.08 -1.18 6.48
CA GLY A 95 20.75 -0.08 5.77
C GLY A 95 19.87 0.61 4.72
N VAL A 96 18.57 0.37 4.76
CA VAL A 96 17.57 1.07 3.97
C VAL A 96 17.23 2.40 4.63
N GLU A 97 17.12 3.47 3.85
CA GLU A 97 16.61 4.77 4.26
C GLU A 97 15.39 5.12 3.43
N LEU A 98 14.30 5.50 4.10
CA LEU A 98 13.08 5.96 3.42
C LEU A 98 13.08 7.47 3.33
N ALA A 99 12.87 7.98 2.12
CA ALA A 99 12.69 9.40 1.87
C ALA A 99 11.27 9.83 2.23
N ALA A 100 11.15 10.93 2.93
CA ALA A 100 9.84 11.44 3.32
C ALA A 100 9.79 12.96 3.31
N TRP A 101 8.56 13.49 3.18
CA TRP A 101 8.24 14.88 3.45
C TRP A 101 7.58 14.99 4.82
N TRP A 102 8.25 15.71 5.72
CA TRP A 102 7.70 16.09 7.02
C TRP A 102 6.95 17.41 6.89
N ILE A 103 5.62 17.34 6.88
CA ILE A 103 4.69 18.45 6.71
C ILE A 103 4.00 18.68 8.06
N ALA A 104 4.49 19.62 8.85
CA ALA A 104 4.13 19.74 10.26
C ALA A 104 3.74 21.16 10.69
N PRO A 105 2.77 21.81 10.01
CA PRO A 105 2.38 23.17 10.33
C PRO A 105 1.70 23.31 11.70
N HIS A 106 1.18 22.21 12.25
CA HIS A 106 0.44 22.17 13.52
C HIS A 106 1.27 21.60 14.68
N PHE A 107 2.58 21.37 14.50
CA PHE A 107 3.41 20.61 15.45
C PHE A 107 3.48 21.23 16.85
N ASP A 108 3.46 22.55 16.94
CA ASP A 108 3.48 23.27 18.22
C ASP A 108 2.12 23.26 18.93
N GLU A 109 1.03 23.02 18.19
CA GLU A 109 -0.34 23.02 18.70
C GLU A 109 -0.80 21.61 19.04
N THR A 110 -0.41 20.64 18.21
CA THR A 110 -0.79 19.22 18.37
C THR A 110 0.32 18.28 17.92
N LYS A 111 0.39 17.14 18.57
CA LYS A 111 1.25 16.02 18.15
C LYS A 111 0.52 15.02 17.23
N LYS A 112 -0.76 15.24 16.91
CA LYS A 112 -1.51 14.34 16.01
C LYS A 112 -0.84 14.31 14.65
N THR A 113 -0.37 13.13 14.29
CA THR A 113 0.44 12.89 13.10
C THR A 113 -0.09 11.67 12.35
N VAL A 114 -0.14 11.75 11.03
CA VAL A 114 -0.51 10.62 10.17
C VAL A 114 0.65 10.31 9.23
N ILE A 115 1.11 9.04 9.26
CA ILE A 115 2.00 8.51 8.22
C ILE A 115 1.13 8.26 6.98
N VAL A 116 1.53 8.80 5.84
CA VAL A 116 0.85 8.61 4.56
C VAL A 116 1.78 7.94 3.58
N THR A 117 1.29 6.95 2.83
CA THR A 117 2.09 6.23 1.84
C THR A 117 1.30 5.84 0.59
N HIS A 118 2.03 5.72 -0.50
CA HIS A 118 1.56 5.58 -1.87
C HIS A 118 1.28 4.12 -2.29
N GLY A 119 0.72 3.94 -3.49
CA GLY A 119 0.48 2.66 -4.14
C GLY A 119 1.74 2.02 -4.74
N ILE A 120 1.60 0.78 -5.23
CA ILE A 120 2.68 0.07 -5.92
C ILE A 120 3.01 0.78 -7.23
N GLY A 121 4.31 0.95 -7.52
CA GLY A 121 4.79 1.52 -8.77
C GLY A 121 4.66 3.04 -8.88
N THR A 122 4.38 3.72 -7.75
CA THR A 122 4.32 5.18 -7.65
C THR A 122 5.26 5.70 -6.56
N SER A 123 5.12 6.96 -6.15
CA SER A 123 5.90 7.58 -5.08
C SER A 123 5.05 8.55 -4.27
N LYS A 124 5.65 9.20 -3.26
CA LYS A 124 5.01 10.29 -2.50
C LYS A 124 4.55 11.47 -3.36
N GLN A 125 5.02 11.54 -4.60
CA GLN A 125 4.65 12.56 -5.58
C GLN A 125 3.34 12.26 -6.32
N ASP A 126 2.77 11.05 -6.15
CA ASP A 126 1.49 10.69 -6.75
C ASP A 126 0.34 11.53 -6.16
N PHE A 127 -0.50 12.10 -7.03
CA PHE A 127 -1.64 12.90 -6.60
C PHE A 127 -2.60 12.12 -5.69
N ASN A 128 -2.75 10.80 -5.88
CA ASN A 128 -3.54 9.92 -5.00
C ASN A 128 -3.04 9.88 -3.56
N THR A 129 -1.80 10.31 -3.33
CA THR A 129 -1.17 10.41 -2.02
C THR A 129 -1.13 11.86 -1.52
N LEU A 130 -0.90 12.80 -2.44
CA LEU A 130 -0.84 14.23 -2.15
C LEU A 130 -2.20 14.82 -1.78
N LEU A 131 -3.27 14.40 -2.46
CA LEU A 131 -4.62 14.89 -2.17
C LEU A 131 -5.09 14.50 -0.75
N PRO A 132 -5.03 13.23 -0.31
CA PRO A 132 -5.32 12.88 1.09
C PRO A 132 -4.36 13.54 2.10
N THR A 133 -3.07 13.71 1.74
CA THR A 133 -2.12 14.47 2.56
C THR A 133 -2.62 15.89 2.80
N SER A 134 -3.06 16.56 1.75
CA SER A 134 -3.60 17.92 1.85
C SER A 134 -4.89 17.98 2.68
N MET A 135 -5.78 16.98 2.51
CA MET A 135 -6.99 16.86 3.34
C MET A 135 -6.65 16.75 4.82
N LEU A 136 -5.67 15.93 5.18
CA LEU A 136 -5.21 15.76 6.55
C LEU A 136 -4.55 17.05 7.11
N VAL A 137 -3.67 17.67 6.35
CA VAL A 137 -3.01 18.92 6.79
C VAL A 137 -4.03 20.03 6.99
N LYS A 138 -4.98 20.22 6.06
CA LYS A 138 -6.08 21.19 6.21
C LYS A 138 -7.04 20.82 7.34
N GLY A 139 -7.13 19.53 7.66
CA GLY A 139 -7.86 18.99 8.81
C GLY A 139 -7.16 19.17 10.16
N GLY A 140 -5.97 19.78 10.20
CA GLY A 140 -5.26 20.07 11.45
C GLY A 140 -4.23 19.01 11.87
N TYR A 141 -3.84 18.10 10.98
CA TYR A 141 -2.84 17.06 11.25
C TYR A 141 -1.45 17.47 10.76
N ASN A 142 -0.43 16.95 11.45
CA ASN A 142 0.90 16.83 10.86
C ASN A 142 0.95 15.55 10.03
N VAL A 143 1.67 15.58 8.92
CA VAL A 143 1.78 14.44 8.01
C VAL A 143 3.24 14.11 7.78
N LEU A 144 3.59 12.83 7.85
CA LEU A 144 4.81 12.29 7.29
C LEU A 144 4.44 11.51 6.02
N LEU A 145 4.71 12.10 4.86
CA LEU A 145 4.44 11.50 3.56
C LEU A 145 5.68 10.77 3.07
N VAL A 146 5.60 9.43 2.94
CA VAL A 146 6.76 8.54 2.83
C VAL A 146 6.79 7.81 1.49
N ASP A 147 7.95 7.83 0.82
CA ASP A 147 8.27 6.85 -0.23
C ASP A 147 8.57 5.50 0.40
N GLN A 148 7.93 4.44 -0.09
CA GLN A 148 8.28 3.06 0.30
C GLN A 148 9.70 2.73 -0.18
N ARG A 149 10.31 1.64 0.32
CA ARG A 149 11.53 1.10 -0.26
C ARG A 149 11.35 0.86 -1.76
N ASP A 150 12.39 0.98 -2.53
CA ASP A 150 12.40 0.79 -3.98
C ASP A 150 11.44 1.75 -4.73
N ALA A 151 11.07 2.89 -4.12
CA ALA A 151 10.25 3.92 -4.73
C ALA A 151 10.79 5.33 -4.46
N GLY A 152 10.51 6.23 -5.39
CA GLY A 152 10.83 7.65 -5.27
C GLY A 152 12.30 7.92 -4.97
N ALA A 153 12.55 8.62 -3.87
CA ALA A 153 13.88 8.97 -3.39
C ALA A 153 14.39 8.04 -2.26
N SER A 154 13.64 7.00 -1.89
CA SER A 154 14.06 5.98 -0.93
C SER A 154 15.15 5.08 -1.48
N THR A 155 15.85 4.37 -0.60
CA THR A 155 16.87 3.40 -1.01
C THR A 155 16.29 2.39 -1.97
N CYS A 156 16.93 2.27 -3.13
CA CYS A 156 16.69 1.23 -4.10
C CYS A 156 17.47 -0.02 -3.72
N THR A 157 16.78 -1.11 -3.37
CA THR A 157 17.40 -2.37 -2.95
C THR A 157 17.47 -3.36 -4.10
N ASP A 158 16.33 -3.94 -4.49
CA ASP A 158 16.23 -4.89 -5.61
C ASP A 158 15.20 -4.50 -6.67
N GLY A 159 14.57 -3.34 -6.51
CA GLY A 159 13.56 -2.80 -7.42
C GLY A 159 12.24 -3.56 -7.38
N ARG A 160 11.86 -4.12 -6.22
CA ARG A 160 10.66 -4.93 -6.05
C ARG A 160 9.87 -4.54 -4.82
N HIS A 161 8.55 -4.75 -4.88
CA HIS A 161 7.72 -4.70 -3.70
C HIS A 161 7.51 -6.11 -3.13
N SER A 162 7.36 -6.20 -1.81
CA SER A 162 7.18 -7.45 -1.09
C SER A 162 5.71 -7.76 -0.75
N ALA A 163 4.76 -7.11 -1.42
CA ALA A 163 3.34 -7.21 -1.09
C ALA A 163 3.00 -6.76 0.34
N GLY A 164 3.65 -5.72 0.81
CA GLY A 164 3.43 -5.16 2.14
C GLY A 164 4.24 -5.81 3.26
N GLN A 165 4.96 -6.91 3.02
CA GLN A 165 5.66 -7.65 4.09
C GLN A 165 6.84 -6.86 4.66
N GLU A 166 7.76 -6.42 3.80
CA GLU A 166 8.90 -5.60 4.19
C GLU A 166 8.47 -4.15 4.45
N GLU A 167 7.59 -3.61 3.59
CA GLU A 167 7.07 -2.26 3.70
C GLU A 167 6.38 -2.03 5.06
N SER A 168 5.60 -2.99 5.57
CA SER A 168 4.98 -2.88 6.90
C SER A 168 6.00 -2.91 8.03
N SER A 169 7.10 -3.63 7.85
CA SER A 169 8.21 -3.65 8.81
C SER A 169 8.96 -2.32 8.82
N ASP A 170 9.16 -1.71 7.65
CA ASP A 170 9.72 -0.37 7.52
C ASP A 170 8.83 0.68 8.20
N PHE A 171 7.51 0.62 8.00
CA PHE A 171 6.59 1.54 8.67
C PHE A 171 6.54 1.37 10.18
N ALA A 172 6.84 0.18 10.70
CA ALA A 172 7.05 -0.01 12.13
C ALA A 172 8.29 0.77 12.64
N GLU A 173 9.39 0.76 11.89
CA GLU A 173 10.58 1.58 12.21
C GLU A 173 10.33 3.08 11.99
N VAL A 174 9.58 3.48 10.97
CA VAL A 174 9.12 4.87 10.78
C VAL A 174 8.30 5.36 11.98
N ALA A 175 7.38 4.55 12.47
CA ALA A 175 6.59 4.88 13.67
C ALA A 175 7.49 5.05 14.90
N LYS A 176 8.48 4.20 15.06
CA LYS A 176 9.49 4.30 16.12
C LYS A 176 10.35 5.56 15.97
N TRP A 177 10.80 5.91 14.77
CA TRP A 177 11.52 7.14 14.48
C TRP A 177 10.69 8.38 14.85
N LEU A 178 9.41 8.44 14.47
CA LEU A 178 8.51 9.52 14.87
C LEU A 178 8.37 9.63 16.39
N ASN A 179 8.29 8.50 17.08
CA ASN A 179 8.18 8.48 18.55
C ASN A 179 9.47 8.96 19.22
N THR A 180 10.64 8.52 18.75
CA THR A 180 11.94 8.82 19.37
C THR A 180 12.49 10.20 18.97
N GLU A 181 12.47 10.52 17.68
CA GLU A 181 13.14 11.72 17.14
C GLU A 181 12.21 12.95 17.12
N LYS A 182 10.91 12.76 16.85
CA LYS A 182 9.92 13.84 16.81
C LYS A 182 9.09 13.93 18.10
N GLY A 183 9.19 12.92 19.00
CA GLY A 183 8.44 12.89 20.25
C GLY A 183 6.93 12.72 20.07
N ILE A 184 6.51 12.04 19.00
CA ILE A 184 5.10 11.75 18.73
C ILE A 184 4.66 10.56 19.59
N PRO A 185 3.72 10.73 20.54
CA PRO A 185 3.24 9.60 21.33
C PRO A 185 2.39 8.65 20.46
N ALA A 186 2.42 7.37 20.79
CA ALA A 186 1.64 6.36 20.06
C ALA A 186 0.14 6.74 19.95
N THR A 187 -0.43 7.32 20.99
CA THR A 187 -1.85 7.74 21.01
C THR A 187 -2.19 8.85 20.01
N SER A 188 -1.19 9.54 19.48
CA SER A 188 -1.34 10.64 18.50
C SER A 188 -0.88 10.23 17.10
N LEU A 189 -0.48 8.97 16.88
CA LEU A 189 0.05 8.49 15.61
C LEU A 189 -0.96 7.60 14.89
N GLY A 190 -1.33 8.02 13.69
CA GLY A 190 -2.13 7.27 12.73
C GLY A 190 -1.34 6.90 11.47
N MET A 191 -1.92 6.05 10.64
CA MET A 191 -1.38 5.70 9.33
C MET A 191 -2.50 5.65 8.29
N PHE A 192 -2.24 6.18 7.11
CA PHE A 192 -3.07 6.08 5.93
C PHE A 192 -2.25 5.54 4.77
N GLY A 193 -2.78 4.56 4.07
CA GLY A 193 -2.17 3.99 2.88
C GLY A 193 -3.15 3.90 1.71
N VAL A 194 -2.62 4.09 0.50
CA VAL A 194 -3.37 4.00 -0.76
C VAL A 194 -2.95 2.74 -1.49
N SER A 195 -3.88 1.89 -1.94
CA SER A 195 -3.60 0.70 -2.76
C SER A 195 -2.52 -0.21 -2.14
N GLY A 196 -1.34 -0.35 -2.75
CA GLY A 196 -0.21 -1.07 -2.17
C GLY A 196 0.20 -0.55 -0.78
N GLY A 197 0.13 0.76 -0.55
CA GLY A 197 0.32 1.37 0.76
C GLY A 197 -0.77 0.99 1.76
N ALA A 198 -2.01 0.75 1.30
CA ALA A 198 -3.09 0.24 2.14
C ALA A 198 -2.84 -1.21 2.57
N ILE A 199 -2.24 -2.02 1.68
CA ILE A 199 -1.80 -3.38 2.03
C ILE A 199 -0.74 -3.32 3.12
N ALA A 200 0.29 -2.49 2.96
CA ALA A 200 1.32 -2.30 3.99
C ALA A 200 0.70 -1.81 5.31
N ALA A 201 -0.17 -0.78 5.27
CA ALA A 201 -0.86 -0.26 6.45
C ALA A 201 -1.69 -1.31 7.17
N SER A 202 -2.34 -2.23 6.44
CA SER A 202 -3.13 -3.32 7.01
C SER A 202 -2.28 -4.35 7.77
N LEU A 203 -0.97 -4.44 7.49
CA LEU A 203 -0.03 -5.37 8.13
C LEU A 203 0.74 -4.73 9.30
N VAL A 204 0.83 -3.39 9.39
CA VAL A 204 1.53 -2.69 10.48
C VAL A 204 1.02 -3.06 11.87
N PRO A 205 -0.30 -3.32 12.09
CA PRO A 205 -0.77 -3.78 13.41
C PRO A 205 -0.05 -5.01 13.96
N ALA A 206 0.44 -5.90 13.10
CA ALA A 206 1.21 -7.07 13.48
C ALA A 206 2.70 -6.78 13.75
N LYS A 207 3.18 -5.58 13.40
CA LYS A 207 4.60 -5.20 13.48
C LYS A 207 4.87 -4.16 14.57
N SER A 208 3.89 -3.30 14.91
CA SER A 208 4.09 -2.17 15.82
C SER A 208 2.83 -1.84 16.63
N ASP A 209 3.05 -1.50 17.90
CA ASP A 209 2.02 -0.94 18.79
C ASP A 209 2.06 0.59 18.85
N LEU A 210 2.98 1.23 18.10
CA LEU A 210 3.16 2.68 18.11
C LEU A 210 2.15 3.42 17.22
N VAL A 211 1.45 2.72 16.33
CA VAL A 211 0.39 3.31 15.49
C VAL A 211 -0.97 2.95 16.08
N SER A 212 -1.79 3.97 16.38
CA SER A 212 -3.05 3.82 17.11
C SER A 212 -4.29 3.76 16.23
N ALA A 213 -4.21 4.16 14.96
CA ALA A 213 -5.34 4.15 14.03
C ALA A 213 -4.86 3.94 12.59
N PHE A 214 -5.64 3.20 11.79
CA PHE A 214 -5.27 2.82 10.44
C PHE A 214 -6.41 3.13 9.47
N ALA A 215 -6.13 3.91 8.42
CA ALA A 215 -7.04 4.11 7.31
C ALA A 215 -6.44 3.54 6.02
N MET A 216 -7.26 2.92 5.20
CA MET A 216 -6.83 2.15 4.03
C MET A 216 -7.76 2.44 2.85
N GLU A 217 -7.20 2.94 1.75
CA GLU A 217 -7.90 3.12 0.49
C GLU A 217 -7.59 1.96 -0.45
N GLY A 218 -8.61 1.17 -0.83
CA GLY A 218 -8.42 0.06 -1.75
C GLY A 218 -7.54 -1.05 -1.17
N THR A 219 -7.94 -1.65 -0.04
CA THR A 219 -7.18 -2.71 0.63
C THR A 219 -7.62 -4.11 0.20
N ILE A 220 -6.81 -5.10 0.57
CA ILE A 220 -7.10 -6.53 0.32
C ILE A 220 -7.29 -7.28 1.63
N PHE A 221 -8.04 -8.39 1.59
CA PHE A 221 -8.23 -9.29 2.71
C PHE A 221 -7.35 -10.54 2.64
N ASP A 222 -7.23 -11.13 1.46
CA ASP A 222 -6.43 -12.33 1.22
C ASP A 222 -5.49 -12.06 0.05
N PHE A 223 -4.19 -12.05 0.35
CA PHE A 223 -3.17 -11.77 -0.64
C PHE A 223 -3.12 -12.82 -1.76
N ASN A 224 -3.35 -14.09 -1.45
CA ASN A 224 -3.37 -15.13 -2.48
C ASN A 224 -4.52 -14.94 -3.47
N ALA A 225 -5.70 -14.56 -2.95
CA ALA A 225 -6.86 -14.27 -3.80
C ALA A 225 -6.62 -13.02 -4.65
N ALA A 226 -6.06 -11.96 -4.07
CA ALA A 226 -5.75 -10.72 -4.79
C ALA A 226 -4.68 -10.93 -5.87
N ALA A 227 -3.61 -11.67 -5.58
CA ALA A 227 -2.56 -11.98 -6.56
C ALA A 227 -3.06 -12.88 -7.70
N ALA A 228 -3.91 -13.86 -7.39
CA ALA A 228 -4.56 -14.68 -8.40
C ALA A 228 -5.48 -13.85 -9.31
N GLN A 229 -6.23 -12.89 -8.72
CA GLN A 229 -7.07 -11.95 -9.46
C GLN A 229 -6.22 -11.01 -10.34
N GLU A 230 -5.10 -10.50 -9.83
CA GLU A 230 -4.20 -9.66 -10.62
C GLU A 230 -3.68 -10.41 -11.85
N LEU A 231 -3.33 -11.70 -11.73
CA LEU A 231 -2.94 -12.50 -12.87
C LEU A 231 -4.07 -12.63 -13.90
N GLU A 232 -5.33 -12.86 -13.46
CA GLU A 232 -6.49 -12.89 -14.36
C GLU A 232 -6.71 -11.56 -15.06
N TYR A 233 -6.56 -10.46 -14.34
CA TYR A 233 -6.66 -9.10 -14.88
C TYR A 233 -5.61 -8.85 -15.96
N GLN A 234 -4.39 -9.36 -15.77
CA GLN A 234 -3.29 -9.30 -16.75
C GLN A 234 -3.42 -10.35 -17.88
N GLY A 235 -4.48 -11.15 -17.90
CA GLY A 235 -4.73 -12.16 -18.92
C GLY A 235 -3.99 -13.48 -18.70
N PHE A 236 -3.47 -13.73 -17.51
CA PHE A 236 -2.83 -14.98 -17.12
C PHE A 236 -3.76 -15.89 -16.29
N PRO A 237 -3.63 -17.21 -16.38
CA PRO A 237 -4.38 -18.12 -15.52
C PRO A 237 -4.03 -17.95 -14.03
N ALA A 238 -5.03 -17.84 -13.17
CA ALA A 238 -4.88 -17.64 -11.72
C ALA A 238 -3.98 -18.69 -11.04
N PHE A 239 -4.01 -19.95 -11.50
CA PHE A 239 -3.21 -21.03 -10.89
C PHE A 239 -1.69 -20.80 -10.98
N LEU A 240 -1.23 -19.92 -11.88
CA LEU A 240 0.20 -19.58 -12.00
C LEU A 240 0.72 -18.85 -10.76
N TRP A 241 -0.15 -18.25 -9.97
CA TRP A 241 0.21 -17.63 -8.70
C TRP A 241 0.95 -18.59 -7.76
N GLN A 242 0.53 -19.86 -7.69
CA GLN A 242 1.17 -20.88 -6.85
C GLN A 242 2.63 -21.13 -7.25
N PHE A 243 2.95 -21.03 -8.55
CA PHE A 243 4.32 -21.15 -9.03
C PHE A 243 5.14 -19.90 -8.72
N ALA A 244 4.54 -18.71 -8.84
CA ALA A 244 5.17 -17.45 -8.46
C ALA A 244 5.52 -17.42 -6.97
N GLN A 245 4.60 -17.82 -6.10
CA GLN A 245 4.83 -17.91 -4.66
C GLN A 245 5.95 -18.92 -4.31
N ALA A 246 5.96 -20.08 -4.97
CA ALA A 246 7.02 -21.07 -4.78
C ALA A 246 8.38 -20.55 -5.25
N ALA A 247 8.43 -19.84 -6.38
CA ALA A 247 9.67 -19.25 -6.89
C ALA A 247 10.16 -18.12 -5.98
N ALA A 248 9.29 -17.23 -5.51
CA ALA A 248 9.60 -16.20 -4.55
C ALA A 248 10.31 -16.76 -3.30
N LEU A 249 9.73 -17.82 -2.73
CA LEU A 249 10.29 -18.46 -1.54
C LEU A 249 11.61 -19.21 -1.82
N VAL A 250 11.66 -20.00 -2.90
CA VAL A 250 12.79 -20.93 -3.15
C VAL A 250 13.98 -20.20 -3.79
N LEU A 251 13.73 -19.28 -4.72
CA LEU A 251 14.79 -18.63 -5.51
C LEU A 251 15.22 -17.28 -4.91
N HIS A 252 14.27 -16.56 -4.29
CA HIS A 252 14.53 -15.21 -3.76
C HIS A 252 14.48 -15.14 -2.23
N GLY A 253 14.03 -16.18 -1.53
CA GLY A 253 13.92 -16.20 -0.08
C GLY A 253 12.78 -15.32 0.48
N VAL A 254 11.87 -14.86 -0.38
CA VAL A 254 10.78 -13.95 -0.03
C VAL A 254 9.50 -14.74 0.24
N ASN A 255 8.93 -14.56 1.43
CA ASN A 255 7.62 -15.11 1.79
C ASN A 255 6.55 -14.01 1.68
N LEU A 256 5.86 -13.94 0.55
CA LEU A 256 4.83 -12.93 0.27
C LEU A 256 3.57 -13.02 1.16
N THR A 257 3.49 -14.01 2.02
CA THR A 257 2.35 -14.27 2.93
C THR A 257 2.80 -14.54 4.37
N GLU A 258 3.96 -14.05 4.77
CA GLU A 258 4.54 -14.26 6.11
C GLU A 258 3.61 -13.72 7.20
N THR A 259 3.16 -12.49 7.04
CA THR A 259 2.15 -11.87 7.90
C THR A 259 0.82 -11.88 7.16
N SER A 260 -0.20 -12.51 7.74
CA SER A 260 -1.54 -12.49 7.15
C SER A 260 -2.32 -11.25 7.61
N VAL A 261 -3.18 -10.73 6.73
CA VAL A 261 -4.10 -9.65 7.07
C VAL A 261 -5.01 -10.05 8.23
N LYS A 262 -5.46 -11.32 8.26
CA LYS A 262 -6.30 -11.85 9.35
C LYS A 262 -5.62 -11.75 10.72
N ASP A 263 -4.36 -12.17 10.79
CA ASP A 263 -3.60 -12.09 12.03
C ASP A 263 -3.38 -10.62 12.44
N SER A 264 -3.07 -9.76 11.48
CA SER A 264 -2.89 -8.33 11.70
C SER A 264 -4.17 -7.66 12.22
N ILE A 265 -5.34 -8.00 11.69
CA ILE A 265 -6.64 -7.53 12.22
C ILE A 265 -6.82 -7.93 13.70
N VAL A 266 -6.51 -9.17 14.03
CA VAL A 266 -6.59 -9.64 15.44
C VAL A 266 -5.60 -8.88 16.32
N MET A 267 -4.38 -8.66 15.83
CA MET A 267 -3.33 -7.92 16.56
C MET A 267 -3.61 -6.41 16.65
N ALA A 268 -4.42 -5.85 15.75
CA ALA A 268 -4.91 -4.48 15.89
C ALA A 268 -5.71 -4.29 17.19
N GLY A 269 -6.41 -5.33 17.63
CA GLY A 269 -7.18 -5.29 18.87
C GLY A 269 -8.27 -4.21 18.83
N ALA A 270 -8.23 -3.27 19.79
CA ALA A 270 -9.18 -2.16 19.86
C ALA A 270 -8.79 -0.94 19.01
N ARG A 271 -7.64 -0.95 18.33
CA ARG A 271 -7.17 0.15 17.48
C ARG A 271 -8.14 0.34 16.33
N PRO A 272 -8.65 1.57 16.11
CA PRO A 272 -9.61 1.85 15.05
C PRO A 272 -9.04 1.60 13.66
N MET A 273 -9.88 1.09 12.77
CA MET A 273 -9.58 0.92 11.34
C MET A 273 -10.68 1.56 10.49
N LEU A 274 -10.30 2.17 9.37
CA LEU A 274 -11.19 2.69 8.34
C LEU A 274 -10.81 2.07 7.01
N ILE A 275 -11.79 1.58 6.27
CA ILE A 275 -11.65 1.23 4.86
C ILE A 275 -12.41 2.27 4.04
N LEU A 276 -11.78 2.75 2.98
CA LEU A 276 -12.36 3.57 1.93
C LEU A 276 -12.22 2.77 0.63
N HIS A 277 -13.30 2.62 -0.17
CA HIS A 277 -13.23 1.83 -1.41
C HIS A 277 -14.35 2.19 -2.38
N GLY A 278 -14.02 2.31 -3.65
CA GLY A 278 -15.00 2.43 -4.74
C GLY A 278 -15.65 1.08 -5.06
N ASP A 279 -16.97 1.04 -5.24
CA ASP A 279 -17.67 -0.23 -5.51
C ASP A 279 -17.59 -0.68 -6.98
N ALA A 280 -17.08 0.16 -7.86
CA ALA A 280 -16.78 -0.14 -9.26
C ALA A 280 -15.28 -0.40 -9.52
N ASP A 281 -14.47 -0.60 -8.47
CA ASP A 281 -13.02 -0.85 -8.58
C ASP A 281 -12.74 -2.09 -9.43
N GLN A 282 -12.12 -1.86 -10.60
CA GLN A 282 -11.74 -2.89 -11.55
C GLN A 282 -10.40 -3.54 -11.22
N ARG A 283 -9.56 -2.85 -10.43
CA ARG A 283 -8.22 -3.33 -10.07
C ARG A 283 -8.24 -4.23 -8.84
N LEU A 284 -8.77 -3.72 -7.74
CA LEU A 284 -8.94 -4.47 -6.49
C LEU A 284 -10.42 -4.68 -6.23
N LYS A 285 -10.89 -5.92 -6.31
CA LYS A 285 -12.33 -6.19 -6.14
C LYS A 285 -12.83 -5.64 -4.83
N TYR A 286 -13.88 -4.83 -4.90
CA TYR A 286 -14.60 -4.29 -3.75
C TYR A 286 -14.96 -5.36 -2.71
N GLN A 287 -15.29 -6.60 -3.16
CA GLN A 287 -15.57 -7.73 -2.28
C GLN A 287 -14.43 -8.04 -1.31
N SER A 288 -13.18 -7.78 -1.67
CA SER A 288 -12.03 -7.99 -0.77
C SER A 288 -12.10 -7.08 0.46
N SER A 289 -12.53 -5.83 0.29
CA SER A 289 -12.75 -4.91 1.42
C SER A 289 -13.99 -5.28 2.25
N VAL A 290 -15.04 -5.80 1.62
CA VAL A 290 -16.21 -6.36 2.33
C VAL A 290 -15.78 -7.54 3.21
N ASP A 291 -15.01 -8.47 2.66
CA ASP A 291 -14.51 -9.65 3.39
C ASP A 291 -13.59 -9.25 4.57
N PHE A 292 -12.76 -8.21 4.36
CA PHE A 292 -11.94 -7.63 5.42
C PHE A 292 -12.82 -7.06 6.55
N TYR A 293 -13.79 -6.24 6.19
CA TYR A 293 -14.71 -5.62 7.15
C TYR A 293 -15.50 -6.66 7.93
N ASP A 294 -16.09 -7.64 7.25
CA ASP A 294 -16.89 -8.69 7.87
C ASP A 294 -16.07 -9.55 8.82
N TYR A 295 -14.84 -9.92 8.42
CA TYR A 295 -13.93 -10.63 9.32
C TYR A 295 -13.56 -9.79 10.54
N ALA A 296 -13.17 -8.53 10.35
CA ALA A 296 -12.82 -7.64 11.44
C ALA A 296 -13.99 -7.47 12.44
N LYS A 297 -15.22 -7.30 11.94
CA LYS A 297 -16.43 -7.27 12.79
C LYS A 297 -16.63 -8.59 13.52
N SER A 298 -16.40 -9.73 12.85
CA SER A 298 -16.59 -11.06 13.46
C SER A 298 -15.65 -11.34 14.65
N VAL A 299 -14.46 -10.73 14.63
CA VAL A 299 -13.48 -10.84 15.75
C VAL A 299 -13.55 -9.67 16.73
N GLY A 300 -14.53 -8.77 16.57
CA GLY A 300 -14.80 -7.67 17.50
C GLY A 300 -13.88 -6.45 17.33
N SER A 301 -13.20 -6.32 16.20
CA SER A 301 -12.35 -5.15 15.92
C SER A 301 -13.18 -3.88 15.73
N ASN A 302 -12.59 -2.73 16.05
CA ASN A 302 -13.18 -1.41 15.83
C ASN A 302 -12.91 -0.99 14.38
N ILE A 303 -13.87 -1.19 13.49
CA ILE A 303 -13.71 -0.91 12.06
C ILE A 303 -14.95 -0.18 11.49
N THR A 304 -14.69 0.78 10.62
CA THR A 304 -15.67 1.46 9.76
C THR A 304 -15.35 1.24 8.30
N PHE A 305 -16.36 1.34 7.44
CA PHE A 305 -16.21 1.16 6.00
C PHE A 305 -17.04 2.19 5.27
N GLU A 306 -16.38 2.98 4.41
CA GLU A 306 -16.98 3.97 3.53
C GLU A 306 -16.89 3.50 2.08
N THR A 307 -18.04 3.41 1.43
CA THR A 307 -18.15 3.02 0.03
C THR A 307 -18.39 4.26 -0.84
N PHE A 308 -17.67 4.37 -1.94
CA PHE A 308 -17.84 5.41 -2.95
C PHE A 308 -18.53 4.79 -4.17
N GLU A 309 -19.82 5.13 -4.35
CA GLU A 309 -20.67 4.51 -5.37
C GLU A 309 -20.21 4.88 -6.79
N GLY A 310 -20.00 3.87 -7.63
CA GLY A 310 -19.54 4.03 -9.02
C GLY A 310 -18.09 4.46 -9.18
N ALA A 311 -17.34 4.59 -8.09
CA ALA A 311 -15.92 4.94 -8.15
C ALA A 311 -15.07 3.71 -8.49
N ASP A 312 -14.11 3.88 -9.40
CA ASP A 312 -13.07 2.91 -9.72
C ASP A 312 -11.93 2.97 -8.70
N HIS A 313 -10.82 2.29 -8.95
CA HIS A 313 -9.67 2.19 -8.05
C HIS A 313 -9.15 3.57 -7.64
N THR A 314 -9.16 3.86 -6.34
CA THR A 314 -8.76 5.15 -5.71
C THR A 314 -9.53 6.38 -6.19
N GLU A 315 -10.57 6.21 -6.99
CA GLU A 315 -11.33 7.30 -7.60
C GLU A 315 -12.26 8.03 -6.61
N GLY A 316 -12.59 7.40 -5.48
CA GLY A 316 -13.48 7.98 -4.47
C GLY A 316 -13.04 9.36 -3.98
N MET A 317 -11.74 9.61 -3.88
CA MET A 317 -11.19 10.91 -3.47
C MET A 317 -11.39 12.03 -4.49
N LEU A 318 -11.70 11.70 -5.75
CA LEU A 318 -12.02 12.66 -6.81
C LEU A 318 -13.53 12.77 -7.01
N SER A 319 -14.25 11.66 -7.02
CA SER A 319 -15.70 11.62 -7.31
C SER A 319 -16.53 12.25 -6.20
N GLU A 320 -16.10 12.12 -4.96
CA GLU A 320 -16.78 12.66 -3.77
C GLU A 320 -15.77 13.32 -2.81
N THR A 321 -14.96 14.24 -3.31
CA THR A 321 -13.79 14.82 -2.62
C THR A 321 -14.09 15.32 -1.20
N ASP A 322 -15.15 16.09 -1.01
CA ASP A 322 -15.53 16.64 0.30
C ASP A 322 -15.99 15.54 1.28
N ARG A 323 -16.72 14.56 0.78
CA ARG A 323 -17.15 13.41 1.59
C ARG A 323 -15.96 12.56 1.98
N TYR A 324 -15.04 12.32 1.05
CA TYR A 324 -13.80 11.58 1.29
C TYR A 324 -12.95 12.27 2.36
N ALA A 325 -12.72 13.58 2.20
CA ALA A 325 -11.99 14.39 3.19
C ALA A 325 -12.67 14.34 4.57
N SER A 326 -14.00 14.46 4.62
CA SER A 326 -14.76 14.42 5.87
C SER A 326 -14.65 13.03 6.54
N ALA A 327 -14.70 11.95 5.79
CA ALA A 327 -14.57 10.59 6.30
C ALA A 327 -13.16 10.35 6.86
N LEU A 328 -12.11 10.71 6.09
CA LEU A 328 -10.72 10.50 6.48
C LEU A 328 -10.33 11.33 7.71
N VAL A 329 -10.60 12.64 7.69
CA VAL A 329 -10.30 13.56 8.81
C VAL A 329 -11.12 13.19 10.04
N GLY A 330 -12.43 12.99 9.90
CA GLY A 330 -13.33 12.63 11.01
C GLY A 330 -12.97 11.30 11.67
N PHE A 331 -12.46 10.33 10.89
CA PHE A 331 -11.93 9.09 11.44
C PHE A 331 -10.74 9.34 12.38
N PHE A 332 -9.74 10.09 11.94
CA PHE A 332 -8.57 10.38 12.78
C PHE A 332 -8.92 11.30 13.97
N ASP A 333 -9.87 12.24 13.80
CA ASP A 333 -10.35 13.09 14.92
C ASP A 333 -10.92 12.28 16.06
N SER A 334 -11.68 11.22 15.74
CA SER A 334 -12.27 10.33 16.73
C SER A 334 -11.29 9.30 17.31
N SER A 335 -10.17 9.06 16.62
CA SER A 335 -9.24 7.96 16.90
C SER A 335 -7.96 8.40 17.61
N LEU A 336 -7.44 9.60 17.34
CA LEU A 336 -6.17 10.10 17.87
C LEU A 336 -6.38 11.11 19.01
N LYS A 337 -5.44 11.09 19.97
CA LYS A 337 -5.49 11.95 21.15
C LYS A 337 -4.43 13.04 21.12
#